data_8cfb09b28404205cf50859f90a265bfd
#
_entry.id   8cfb09b28404205cf50859f90a265bfd
#
_cell.length_a   1.000
_cell.length_b   1.000
_cell.length_c   1.000
_cell.angle_alpha   90.00
_cell.angle_beta   90.00
_cell.angle_gamma   90.00
#
_symmetry.space_group_name_H-M   'P 1'
#
loop_
_entity.id
_entity.type
_entity.pdbx_description
1 polymer ?
#
loop_
_entity_poly.entity_id
_entity_poly.type
_entity_poly.pdbx_seq_one_letter_code
_entity_poly.pdbx_strand_id
1 'polypeptide(L)'
;MALSPGTKLGPYEIVSPLGAGGMGEVYRARDTRLGRDVALKILPKEMSADATRKQRFEREAKTISGLNHPNICTLHDVGSLNDVDYLVMEYMEGETLAKRLEKGPLPLEQVLKYGAQIADALDRAHRAGIVHRDLKPGNIMLTSSGAKLLDFGLAKPVEALSSGLTLTAAAAHPSPVTQEGMVVGTFQYMSPEQVEGKEVDGRSDVFSLGTVLYEMVTGKRAFEGKSQLSVASTILEKEPAPVSTVKPFTPPALDHAIRKCLEKIPDERWQSASDLASELMWITESGSHAGVPAPVVTRRKKREGLAWAVAAACAVALLGMVTAYVRLAGIRPPVLISSLLPPPGARLALIGAHSGAPQISPDGRTVALVAVGAQGVSALWLRPVDSSSARLLPGTEGADTPFWSADGLSLGFFADGKLDC
;
A
#
# COMPACT_ATOMS: atom_id res chain seq x y z
N MET A 1 40.72 28.90 -2.77
CA MET A 1 42.04 28.99 -2.05
C MET A 1 41.89 28.25 -0.73
N ALA A 2 42.72 27.26 -0.49
CA ALA A 2 42.72 26.56 0.80
C ALA A 2 43.09 27.55 1.93
N LEU A 3 42.31 27.52 3.01
CA LEU A 3 42.56 28.36 4.19
C LEU A 3 43.70 27.73 5.01
N SER A 4 44.64 28.61 5.42
CA SER A 4 45.78 28.21 6.27
C SER A 4 45.37 28.14 7.74
N PRO A 5 46.03 27.27 8.52
CA PRO A 5 45.89 27.30 10.00
C PRO A 5 46.13 28.73 10.54
N GLY A 6 45.33 29.13 11.54
CA GLY A 6 45.34 30.48 12.11
C GLY A 6 44.48 31.50 11.37
N THR A 7 43.94 31.17 10.18
CA THR A 7 42.99 32.06 9.47
C THR A 7 41.69 32.16 10.32
N LYS A 8 41.19 33.40 10.47
CA LYS A 8 39.98 33.70 11.24
C LYS A 8 38.80 34.00 10.30
N LEU A 9 37.69 33.27 10.49
CA LEU A 9 36.39 33.53 9.91
C LEU A 9 35.41 33.91 11.00
N GLY A 10 35.29 35.20 11.25
CA GLY A 10 34.58 35.72 12.41
C GLY A 10 35.21 35.18 13.73
N PRO A 11 34.45 34.52 14.61
CA PRO A 11 34.97 33.97 15.88
C PRO A 11 35.64 32.59 15.72
N TYR A 12 35.67 32.04 14.49
CA TYR A 12 36.19 30.70 14.22
C TYR A 12 37.63 30.79 13.68
N GLU A 13 38.56 30.14 14.35
CA GLU A 13 39.97 30.08 13.95
C GLU A 13 40.26 28.70 13.37
N ILE A 14 40.75 28.65 12.16
CA ILE A 14 41.10 27.40 11.43
C ILE A 14 42.25 26.71 12.14
N VAL A 15 42.05 25.44 12.45
CA VAL A 15 43.08 24.59 13.11
C VAL A 15 43.75 23.69 12.04
N SER A 16 42.94 22.94 11.26
CA SER A 16 43.46 22.03 10.27
C SER A 16 42.41 21.69 9.20
N PRO A 17 42.79 21.31 7.99
CA PRO A 17 41.85 20.77 7.01
C PRO A 17 41.35 19.37 7.47
N LEU A 18 40.06 19.09 7.23
CA LEU A 18 39.46 17.76 7.45
C LEU A 18 39.20 17.05 6.13
N GLY A 19 38.90 17.80 5.06
CA GLY A 19 38.64 17.23 3.74
C GLY A 19 38.30 18.32 2.72
N ALA A 20 38.42 17.98 1.46
CA ALA A 20 38.02 18.81 0.32
C ALA A 20 37.26 17.95 -0.69
N GLY A 21 36.24 18.49 -1.33
CA GLY A 21 35.43 17.80 -2.33
C GLY A 21 34.60 18.74 -3.17
N GLY A 22 33.77 18.20 -4.07
CA GLY A 22 32.93 18.98 -4.99
C GLY A 22 31.91 19.91 -4.31
N MET A 23 31.67 19.74 -2.99
CA MET A 23 30.76 20.57 -2.21
C MET A 23 31.46 21.56 -1.28
N GLY A 24 32.77 21.79 -1.48
CA GLY A 24 33.57 22.72 -0.70
C GLY A 24 34.65 22.06 0.13
N GLU A 25 35.31 22.88 0.93
CA GLU A 25 36.39 22.49 1.83
C GLU A 25 35.88 22.45 3.26
N VAL A 26 36.26 21.43 4.04
CA VAL A 26 35.87 21.27 5.44
C VAL A 26 37.12 21.38 6.32
N TYR A 27 37.03 22.20 7.36
CA TYR A 27 38.13 22.45 8.28
C TYR A 27 37.70 22.17 9.73
N ARG A 28 38.62 21.67 10.54
CA ARG A 28 38.52 21.80 12.00
C ARG A 28 38.85 23.25 12.38
N ALA A 29 37.98 23.87 13.13
CA ALA A 29 38.16 25.23 13.61
C ALA A 29 37.87 25.30 15.13
N ARG A 30 38.43 26.30 15.76
CA ARG A 30 38.18 26.64 17.19
C ARG A 30 37.18 27.78 17.26
N ASP A 31 36.02 27.57 17.89
CA ASP A 31 35.16 28.66 18.33
C ASP A 31 35.79 29.37 19.52
N THR A 32 36.34 30.53 19.31
CA THR A 32 37.09 31.28 20.35
C THR A 32 36.18 31.85 21.42
N ARG A 33 34.87 32.01 21.16
CA ARG A 33 33.91 32.51 22.16
C ARG A 33 33.49 31.41 23.13
N LEU A 34 33.25 30.20 22.62
CA LEU A 34 32.73 29.08 23.43
C LEU A 34 33.84 28.09 23.83
N GLY A 35 35.05 28.25 23.31
CA GLY A 35 36.18 27.39 23.62
C GLY A 35 36.06 25.95 23.17
N ARG A 36 35.30 25.68 22.11
CA ARG A 36 35.04 24.32 21.56
C ARG A 36 35.55 24.18 20.14
N ASP A 37 35.83 22.94 19.73
CA ASP A 37 36.11 22.62 18.33
C ASP A 37 34.83 22.45 17.55
N VAL A 38 34.85 22.91 16.29
CA VAL A 38 33.77 22.84 15.33
C VAL A 38 34.30 22.39 13.98
N ALA A 39 33.40 21.80 13.14
CA ALA A 39 33.67 21.58 11.74
C ALA A 39 33.14 22.76 10.93
N LEU A 40 34.00 23.41 10.16
CA LEU A 40 33.66 24.57 9.37
C LEU A 40 33.73 24.20 7.89
N LYS A 41 32.57 24.22 7.21
CA LYS A 41 32.45 23.90 5.80
C LYS A 41 32.36 25.19 5.00
N ILE A 42 33.34 25.43 4.13
CA ILE A 42 33.35 26.55 3.19
C ILE A 42 32.55 26.16 1.96
N LEU A 43 31.61 27.03 1.56
CA LEU A 43 30.80 26.81 0.39
C LEU A 43 31.49 27.28 -0.89
N PRO A 44 31.26 26.64 -2.06
CA PRO A 44 31.75 27.10 -3.32
C PRO A 44 31.25 28.50 -3.69
N LYS A 45 32.10 29.33 -4.30
CA LYS A 45 31.75 30.72 -4.69
C LYS A 45 30.55 30.81 -5.61
N GLU A 46 30.34 29.81 -6.44
CA GLU A 46 29.21 29.71 -7.36
C GLU A 46 27.85 29.65 -6.64
N MET A 47 27.83 29.29 -5.38
CA MET A 47 26.63 29.29 -4.57
C MET A 47 26.34 30.67 -3.98
N SER A 48 27.37 31.47 -3.72
CA SER A 48 27.25 32.80 -3.14
C SER A 48 26.88 33.88 -4.20
N ALA A 49 27.05 33.59 -5.48
CA ALA A 49 26.84 34.53 -6.58
C ALA A 49 25.36 34.81 -6.92
N ASP A 50 24.42 33.96 -6.49
CA ASP A 50 22.98 34.06 -6.79
C ASP A 50 22.19 34.35 -5.52
N ALA A 51 21.58 35.52 -5.43
CA ALA A 51 20.80 35.97 -4.29
C ALA A 51 19.63 35.02 -3.94
N THR A 52 19.00 34.44 -4.96
CA THR A 52 17.89 33.51 -4.79
C THR A 52 18.36 32.20 -4.19
N ARG A 53 19.52 31.69 -4.62
CA ARG A 53 20.15 30.48 -4.05
C ARG A 53 20.60 30.72 -2.62
N LYS A 54 21.16 31.90 -2.32
CA LYS A 54 21.57 32.27 -0.96
C LYS A 54 20.38 32.32 0.00
N GLN A 55 19.28 32.93 -0.36
CA GLN A 55 18.05 32.97 0.43
C GLN A 55 17.49 31.56 0.71
N ARG A 56 17.49 30.72 -0.32
CA ARG A 56 17.03 29.33 -0.20
C ARG A 56 17.92 28.54 0.73
N PHE A 57 19.23 28.65 0.58
CA PHE A 57 20.23 28.03 1.44
C PHE A 57 20.05 28.44 2.91
N GLU A 58 19.94 29.75 3.18
CA GLU A 58 19.72 30.27 4.56
C GLU A 58 18.43 29.72 5.18
N ARG A 59 17.36 29.63 4.38
CA ARG A 59 16.08 29.06 4.83
C ARG A 59 16.19 27.56 5.14
N GLU A 60 16.85 26.80 4.29
CA GLU A 60 17.07 25.36 4.48
C GLU A 60 17.99 25.13 5.68
N ALA A 61 19.08 25.88 5.79
CA ALA A 61 19.98 25.82 6.93
C ALA A 61 19.28 26.14 8.28
N LYS A 62 18.39 27.13 8.28
CA LYS A 62 17.57 27.46 9.46
C LYS A 62 16.65 26.30 9.83
N THR A 63 16.08 25.59 8.87
CA THR A 63 15.22 24.44 9.15
C THR A 63 16.05 23.28 9.70
N ILE A 64 17.22 23.02 9.14
CA ILE A 64 18.13 21.95 9.58
C ILE A 64 18.69 22.26 10.98
N SER A 65 18.97 23.52 11.30
CA SER A 65 19.46 23.90 12.64
C SER A 65 18.45 23.61 13.77
N GLY A 66 17.17 23.47 13.44
CA GLY A 66 16.11 23.03 14.35
C GLY A 66 16.07 21.50 14.56
N LEU A 67 16.83 20.72 13.81
CA LEU A 67 16.91 19.28 14.02
C LEU A 67 17.84 18.96 15.20
N ASN A 68 17.27 18.41 16.25
CA ASN A 68 18.02 17.86 17.38
C ASN A 68 17.80 16.35 17.42
N HIS A 69 18.85 15.58 17.14
CA HIS A 69 18.80 14.12 17.11
C HIS A 69 20.22 13.54 17.32
N PRO A 70 20.39 12.46 18.12
CA PRO A 70 21.71 11.90 18.39
C PRO A 70 22.45 11.43 17.14
N ASN A 71 21.71 11.03 16.11
CA ASN A 71 22.27 10.51 14.86
C ASN A 71 22.22 11.52 13.70
N ILE A 72 22.03 12.82 13.96
CA ILE A 72 22.16 13.92 13.01
C ILE A 72 23.29 14.83 13.46
N CYS A 73 24.14 15.26 12.53
CA CYS A 73 25.17 16.26 12.79
C CYS A 73 24.51 17.62 13.07
N THR A 74 24.80 18.20 14.23
CA THR A 74 24.23 19.48 14.63
C THR A 74 24.81 20.63 13.79
N LEU A 75 23.94 21.44 13.18
CA LEU A 75 24.33 22.72 12.59
C LEU A 75 24.28 23.80 13.67
N HIS A 76 25.43 24.37 14.00
CA HIS A 76 25.57 25.35 15.07
C HIS A 76 25.36 26.78 14.62
N ASP A 77 25.84 27.13 13.41
CA ASP A 77 25.81 28.51 12.88
C ASP A 77 25.97 28.52 11.38
N VAL A 78 25.57 29.63 10.77
CA VAL A 78 25.77 29.96 9.35
C VAL A 78 26.37 31.35 9.28
N GLY A 79 27.44 31.51 8.55
CA GLY A 79 28.12 32.80 8.44
C GLY A 79 28.54 33.14 7.02
N SER A 80 28.77 34.44 6.81
CA SER A 80 29.33 35.00 5.57
C SER A 80 30.39 36.05 5.94
N LEU A 81 31.58 35.92 5.41
CA LEU A 81 32.67 36.87 5.64
C LEU A 81 33.51 37.01 4.37
N ASN A 82 33.68 38.24 3.87
CA ASN A 82 34.47 38.53 2.67
C ASN A 82 34.04 37.67 1.45
N ASP A 83 32.74 37.61 1.18
CA ASP A 83 32.14 36.79 0.11
C ASP A 83 32.41 35.28 0.24
N VAL A 84 32.77 34.82 1.43
CA VAL A 84 32.92 33.40 1.76
C VAL A 84 31.78 33.01 2.67
N ASP A 85 30.82 32.22 2.16
CA ASP A 85 29.76 31.63 2.95
C ASP A 85 30.25 30.32 3.58
N TYR A 86 29.90 30.10 4.86
CA TYR A 86 30.32 28.90 5.58
C TYR A 86 29.27 28.39 6.55
N LEU A 87 29.32 27.09 6.78
CA LEU A 87 28.52 26.40 7.79
C LEU A 87 29.41 25.99 8.96
N VAL A 88 28.89 26.16 10.16
CA VAL A 88 29.54 25.72 11.40
C VAL A 88 28.76 24.54 11.98
N MET A 89 29.41 23.41 12.02
CA MET A 89 28.80 22.15 12.42
C MET A 89 29.50 21.53 13.62
N GLU A 90 28.84 20.58 14.25
CA GLU A 90 29.45 19.73 15.26
C GLU A 90 30.73 19.08 14.73
N TYR A 91 31.83 19.23 15.46
CA TYR A 91 33.06 18.47 15.19
C TYR A 91 32.93 17.07 15.78
N MET A 92 33.16 16.06 14.94
CA MET A 92 33.03 14.66 15.34
C MET A 92 34.36 13.92 15.12
N GLU A 93 34.74 13.11 16.08
CA GLU A 93 35.84 12.17 15.94
C GLU A 93 35.33 10.84 15.43
N GLY A 94 36.01 10.31 14.38
CA GLY A 94 35.60 9.06 13.73
C GLY A 94 36.06 8.98 12.28
N GLU A 95 35.46 8.09 11.54
CA GLU A 95 35.69 7.94 10.09
C GLU A 95 34.35 7.90 9.33
N THR A 96 34.36 8.33 8.09
CA THR A 96 33.17 8.18 7.24
C THR A 96 32.89 6.71 6.96
N LEU A 97 31.62 6.36 6.75
CA LEU A 97 31.25 5.00 6.33
C LEU A 97 31.93 4.63 5.00
N ALA A 98 32.14 5.58 4.08
CA ALA A 98 32.90 5.35 2.85
C ALA A 98 34.29 4.83 3.13
N LYS A 99 35.04 5.52 4.00
CA LYS A 99 36.40 5.11 4.41
C LYS A 99 36.40 3.76 5.14
N ARG A 100 35.36 3.50 5.93
CA ARG A 100 35.19 2.22 6.63
C ARG A 100 34.97 1.07 5.64
N LEU A 101 34.19 1.30 4.58
CA LEU A 101 33.89 0.31 3.54
C LEU A 101 35.10 -0.04 2.67
N GLU A 102 36.11 0.82 2.55
CA GLU A 102 37.39 0.48 1.90
C GLU A 102 38.09 -0.73 2.58
N LYS A 103 37.81 -0.95 3.86
CA LYS A 103 38.31 -2.09 4.65
C LYS A 103 37.47 -3.35 4.46
N GLY A 104 36.42 -3.29 3.65
CA GLY A 104 35.49 -4.39 3.37
C GLY A 104 34.13 -4.25 4.07
N PRO A 105 33.26 -5.25 3.89
CA PRO A 105 31.90 -5.23 4.45
C PRO A 105 31.89 -5.17 5.98
N LEU A 106 30.79 -4.69 6.54
CA LEU A 106 30.63 -4.59 7.98
C LEU A 106 30.09 -5.92 8.57
N PRO A 107 30.40 -6.21 9.85
CA PRO A 107 29.70 -7.25 10.59
C PRO A 107 28.19 -6.98 10.63
N LEU A 108 27.37 -8.03 10.59
CA LEU A 108 25.92 -7.93 10.53
C LEU A 108 25.32 -7.07 11.65
N GLU A 109 25.82 -7.24 12.88
CA GLU A 109 25.39 -6.46 14.03
C GLU A 109 25.60 -4.95 13.82
N GLN A 110 26.75 -4.56 13.22
CA GLN A 110 27.01 -3.16 12.91
C GLN A 110 26.12 -2.64 11.79
N VAL A 111 25.83 -3.46 10.77
CA VAL A 111 24.90 -3.11 9.68
C VAL A 111 23.53 -2.79 10.25
N LEU A 112 22.99 -3.67 11.08
CA LEU A 112 21.66 -3.50 11.70
C LEU A 112 21.63 -2.28 12.61
N LYS A 113 22.65 -2.14 13.48
CA LYS A 113 22.76 -1.00 14.42
C LYS A 113 22.82 0.33 13.67
N TYR A 114 23.76 0.48 12.74
CA TYR A 114 23.94 1.74 12.01
C TYR A 114 22.77 2.00 11.06
N GLY A 115 22.24 0.96 10.42
CA GLY A 115 21.07 1.07 9.56
C GLY A 115 19.85 1.61 10.31
N ALA A 116 19.57 1.06 11.50
CA ALA A 116 18.47 1.53 12.34
C ALA A 116 18.68 2.99 12.79
N GLN A 117 19.89 3.36 13.19
CA GLN A 117 20.23 4.74 13.61
C GLN A 117 20.07 5.74 12.46
N ILE A 118 20.50 5.37 11.26
CA ILE A 118 20.36 6.22 10.06
C ILE A 118 18.87 6.37 9.69
N ALA A 119 18.12 5.28 9.73
CA ALA A 119 16.69 5.30 9.43
C ALA A 119 15.91 6.16 10.45
N ASP A 120 16.23 6.09 11.74
CA ASP A 120 15.63 6.93 12.77
C ASP A 120 15.96 8.42 12.58
N ALA A 121 17.22 8.73 12.21
CA ALA A 121 17.63 10.08 11.84
C ALA A 121 16.87 10.64 10.62
N LEU A 122 16.69 9.82 9.59
CA LEU A 122 15.90 10.19 8.42
C LEU A 122 14.43 10.42 8.77
N ASP A 123 13.81 9.56 9.57
CA ASP A 123 12.43 9.75 10.04
C ASP A 123 12.26 11.09 10.77
N ARG A 124 13.21 11.43 11.65
CA ARG A 124 13.21 12.72 12.34
C ARG A 124 13.27 13.92 11.39
N ALA A 125 14.07 13.82 10.32
CA ALA A 125 14.18 14.85 9.30
C ALA A 125 12.91 14.93 8.44
N HIS A 126 12.38 13.79 8.00
CA HIS A 126 11.15 13.71 7.18
C HIS A 126 9.94 14.30 7.90
N ARG A 127 9.79 14.04 9.20
CA ARG A 127 8.75 14.67 10.05
C ARG A 127 8.89 16.19 10.16
N ALA A 128 10.10 16.72 9.97
CA ALA A 128 10.32 18.16 9.90
C ALA A 128 10.19 18.72 8.47
N GLY A 129 9.75 17.91 7.50
CA GLY A 129 9.61 18.28 6.09
C GLY A 129 10.94 18.37 5.33
N ILE A 130 12.01 17.76 5.87
CA ILE A 130 13.34 17.79 5.27
C ILE A 130 13.66 16.42 4.67
N VAL A 131 13.98 16.38 3.37
CA VAL A 131 14.47 15.21 2.64
C VAL A 131 15.98 15.37 2.45
N HIS A 132 16.75 14.32 2.70
CA HIS A 132 18.22 14.38 2.65
C HIS A 132 18.77 14.52 1.23
N ARG A 133 18.22 13.80 0.27
CA ARG A 133 18.49 13.87 -1.19
C ARG A 133 19.91 13.51 -1.64
N ASP A 134 20.86 13.34 -0.76
CA ASP A 134 22.27 12.95 -1.06
C ASP A 134 22.81 11.94 -0.06
N LEU A 135 21.99 10.97 0.33
CA LEU A 135 22.41 9.93 1.25
C LEU A 135 23.38 8.98 0.55
N LYS A 136 24.58 8.86 1.12
CA LYS A 136 25.66 8.00 0.62
C LYS A 136 26.65 7.71 1.75
N PRO A 137 27.53 6.71 1.64
CA PRO A 137 28.51 6.41 2.69
C PRO A 137 29.42 7.58 3.08
N GLY A 138 29.73 8.48 2.15
CA GLY A 138 30.53 9.68 2.43
C GLY A 138 29.83 10.70 3.35
N ASN A 139 28.49 10.65 3.41
CA ASN A 139 27.67 11.55 4.24
C ASN A 139 27.21 10.88 5.54
N ILE A 140 27.85 9.79 5.94
CA ILE A 140 27.60 9.07 7.19
C ILE A 140 28.92 9.00 7.96
N MET A 141 28.95 9.58 9.15
CA MET A 141 30.10 9.51 10.08
C MET A 141 29.86 8.39 11.09
N LEU A 142 30.86 7.54 11.24
CA LEU A 142 30.89 6.52 12.29
C LEU A 142 31.72 7.05 13.47
N THR A 143 31.05 7.22 14.60
CA THR A 143 31.65 7.72 15.85
C THR A 143 31.59 6.65 16.93
N SER A 144 32.20 6.91 18.08
CA SER A 144 32.11 6.02 19.27
C SER A 144 30.64 5.87 19.76
N SER A 145 29.77 6.87 19.53
CA SER A 145 28.35 6.85 19.92
C SER A 145 27.44 6.18 18.86
N GLY A 146 27.94 5.96 17.63
CA GLY A 146 27.17 5.37 16.54
C GLY A 146 27.30 6.15 15.25
N ALA A 147 26.34 5.89 14.32
CA ALA A 147 26.28 6.57 13.03
C ALA A 147 25.63 7.96 13.19
N LYS A 148 26.17 8.97 12.47
CA LYS A 148 25.57 10.30 12.36
C LYS A 148 25.49 10.72 10.89
N LEU A 149 24.33 11.26 10.49
CA LEU A 149 24.11 11.85 9.19
C LEU A 149 24.76 13.22 9.07
N LEU A 150 25.42 13.44 7.94
CA LEU A 150 26.03 14.71 7.54
C LEU A 150 25.25 15.30 6.37
N ASP A 151 25.44 16.60 6.13
CA ASP A 151 25.15 17.28 4.84
C ASP A 151 23.77 16.97 4.23
N PHE A 152 22.72 17.31 4.94
CA PHE A 152 21.38 17.38 4.31
C PHE A 152 21.46 18.33 3.12
N GLY A 153 21.17 17.85 1.95
CA GLY A 153 21.25 18.45 0.59
C GLY A 153 21.27 19.96 0.34
N LEU A 154 21.78 20.74 1.32
CA LEU A 154 21.87 22.20 1.33
C LEU A 154 22.51 22.81 0.07
N ALA A 155 23.30 22.02 -0.66
CA ALA A 155 24.11 22.50 -1.76
C ALA A 155 23.65 22.01 -3.15
N LYS A 156 22.56 21.23 -3.27
CA LYS A 156 22.08 20.76 -4.57
C LYS A 156 20.88 21.56 -5.04
N PRO A 157 21.01 22.37 -6.11
CA PRO A 157 19.86 23.01 -6.76
C PRO A 157 18.93 21.93 -7.30
N VAL A 158 17.63 22.03 -7.05
CA VAL A 158 16.60 21.15 -7.65
C VAL A 158 16.67 21.23 -9.19
N GLU A 159 17.11 22.34 -9.73
CA GLU A 159 17.27 22.58 -11.18
C GLU A 159 18.49 21.88 -11.80
N ALA A 160 19.54 21.55 -11.02
CA ALA A 160 20.70 20.82 -11.53
C ALA A 160 20.37 19.33 -11.80
N LEU A 161 19.33 18.80 -11.19
CA LEU A 161 18.83 17.45 -11.46
C LEU A 161 17.99 17.41 -12.74
N SER A 162 17.24 18.48 -13.05
CA SER A 162 16.40 18.56 -14.25
C SER A 162 17.17 18.99 -15.50
N SER A 163 18.26 19.74 -15.38
CA SER A 163 19.07 20.20 -16.52
C SER A 163 20.21 19.23 -16.90
N GLY A 164 20.53 18.24 -16.08
CA GLY A 164 21.61 17.28 -16.35
C GLY A 164 21.23 16.03 -17.15
N LEU A 165 19.95 15.76 -17.37
CA LEU A 165 19.46 14.51 -17.97
C LEU A 165 18.41 14.68 -19.08
N THR A 166 18.28 15.85 -19.70
CA THR A 166 17.69 15.89 -21.05
C THR A 166 18.68 15.22 -22.00
N LEU A 167 18.43 13.95 -22.29
CA LEU A 167 19.20 13.11 -23.23
C LEU A 167 19.41 13.72 -24.62
N THR A 168 18.76 14.83 -24.93
CA THR A 168 18.87 15.59 -26.18
C THR A 168 19.93 16.71 -26.14
N ALA A 169 20.39 17.16 -24.97
CA ALA A 169 21.38 18.23 -24.88
C ALA A 169 22.84 17.74 -24.77
N ALA A 170 23.06 16.49 -24.42
CA ALA A 170 24.42 15.90 -24.29
C ALA A 170 25.10 15.65 -25.64
N ALA A 171 24.38 15.79 -26.76
CA ALA A 171 24.93 15.57 -28.10
C ALA A 171 25.53 16.85 -28.75
N ALA A 172 25.36 18.02 -28.16
CA ALA A 172 25.63 19.30 -28.88
C ALA A 172 26.90 20.06 -28.45
N HIS A 173 27.48 19.86 -27.27
CA HIS A 173 28.73 20.47 -26.89
C HIS A 173 29.60 19.60 -25.97
N PRO A 174 30.78 19.14 -26.40
CA PRO A 174 31.77 18.53 -25.53
C PRO A 174 32.45 19.62 -24.72
N SER A 175 31.98 19.90 -23.50
CA SER A 175 32.77 20.67 -22.54
C SER A 175 33.84 19.76 -21.93
N PRO A 176 35.13 20.15 -21.96
CA PRO A 176 36.24 19.33 -21.49
C PRO A 176 36.43 19.50 -19.98
N VAL A 177 35.51 18.91 -19.15
CA VAL A 177 35.73 18.76 -17.70
C VAL A 177 35.34 17.34 -17.30
N THR A 178 36.00 16.41 -17.91
CA THR A 178 36.11 15.03 -17.40
C THR A 178 37.51 14.84 -16.84
N GLN A 179 37.76 15.34 -15.63
CA GLN A 179 38.79 14.73 -14.80
C GLN A 179 38.27 13.34 -14.39
N GLU A 180 38.85 12.32 -14.98
CA GLU A 180 38.67 10.92 -14.62
C GLU A 180 38.83 10.80 -13.09
N GLY A 181 37.78 10.37 -12.40
CA GLY A 181 37.79 10.00 -10.99
C GLY A 181 36.81 10.72 -10.05
N MET A 182 36.25 11.90 -10.38
CA MET A 182 35.58 12.75 -9.35
C MET A 182 34.06 12.82 -9.39
N VAL A 183 33.37 12.30 -10.42
CA VAL A 183 31.91 12.47 -10.61
C VAL A 183 31.12 11.15 -10.59
N VAL A 184 31.75 10.01 -10.76
CA VAL A 184 31.07 8.71 -10.90
C VAL A 184 30.46 8.22 -9.56
N GLY A 185 30.97 8.65 -8.41
CA GLY A 185 30.62 8.09 -7.11
C GLY A 185 29.25 8.47 -6.53
N THR A 186 28.64 9.58 -6.98
CA THR A 186 27.40 10.09 -6.36
C THR A 186 26.13 9.48 -6.96
N PHE A 187 26.13 9.13 -8.24
CA PHE A 187 24.96 8.62 -8.96
C PHE A 187 24.46 7.26 -8.45
N GLN A 188 25.34 6.43 -7.89
CA GLN A 188 25.06 5.05 -7.51
C GLN A 188 24.10 4.89 -6.33
N TYR A 189 23.81 5.98 -5.62
CA TYR A 189 22.89 6.00 -4.46
C TYR A 189 21.60 6.77 -4.74
N MET A 190 21.45 7.34 -5.96
CA MET A 190 20.25 8.06 -6.36
C MET A 190 19.06 7.10 -6.53
N SER A 191 17.89 7.56 -6.14
CA SER A 191 16.64 6.86 -6.43
C SER A 191 16.22 7.01 -7.90
N PRO A 192 15.38 6.10 -8.43
CA PRO A 192 14.85 6.21 -9.79
C PRO A 192 14.24 7.58 -10.10
N GLU A 193 13.40 8.11 -9.20
CA GLU A 193 12.76 9.42 -9.35
C GLU A 193 13.77 10.58 -9.37
N GLN A 194 14.88 10.46 -8.63
CA GLN A 194 15.97 11.43 -8.72
C GLN A 194 16.69 11.39 -10.07
N VAL A 195 16.92 10.19 -10.60
CA VAL A 195 17.54 9.99 -11.91
C VAL A 195 16.64 10.53 -13.02
N GLU A 196 15.32 10.37 -12.89
CA GLU A 196 14.32 10.85 -13.85
C GLU A 196 13.98 12.34 -13.69
N GLY A 197 14.47 13.01 -12.64
CA GLY A 197 14.14 14.41 -12.33
C GLY A 197 12.70 14.63 -11.89
N LYS A 198 12.05 13.60 -11.35
CA LYS A 198 10.70 13.65 -10.79
C LYS A 198 10.71 14.26 -9.38
N GLU A 199 9.52 14.46 -8.83
CA GLU A 199 9.37 14.91 -7.44
C GLU A 199 9.95 13.89 -6.46
N VAL A 200 10.68 14.39 -5.45
CA VAL A 200 11.47 13.61 -4.49
C VAL A 200 10.90 13.81 -3.09
N ASP A 201 10.55 12.72 -2.43
CA ASP A 201 10.10 12.70 -1.04
C ASP A 201 10.98 11.79 -0.15
N GLY A 202 10.56 11.54 1.10
CA GLY A 202 11.31 10.72 2.04
C GLY A 202 11.58 9.28 1.57
N ARG A 203 10.78 8.74 0.65
CA ARG A 203 10.95 7.40 0.09
C ARG A 203 12.15 7.31 -0.86
N SER A 204 12.62 8.44 -1.36
CA SER A 204 13.89 8.52 -2.10
C SER A 204 15.08 8.29 -1.17
N ASP A 205 15.06 8.84 0.05
CA ASP A 205 16.09 8.57 1.06
C ASP A 205 16.04 7.12 1.53
N VAL A 206 14.84 6.51 1.61
CA VAL A 206 14.68 5.07 1.90
C VAL A 206 15.37 4.22 0.84
N PHE A 207 15.22 4.54 -0.45
CA PHE A 207 15.93 3.87 -1.53
C PHE A 207 17.44 4.03 -1.38
N SER A 208 17.92 5.25 -1.16
CA SER A 208 19.34 5.54 -0.94
C SER A 208 19.90 4.79 0.27
N LEU A 209 19.13 4.69 1.37
CA LEU A 209 19.52 3.87 2.52
C LEU A 209 19.59 2.38 2.15
N GLY A 210 18.68 1.89 1.33
CA GLY A 210 18.71 0.53 0.80
C GLY A 210 20.02 0.22 0.06
N THR A 211 20.50 1.15 -0.78
CA THR A 211 21.80 1.02 -1.49
C THR A 211 22.97 1.01 -0.53
N VAL A 212 22.94 1.86 0.50
CA VAL A 212 23.95 1.92 1.57
C VAL A 212 23.99 0.62 2.37
N LEU A 213 22.83 0.11 2.80
CA LEU A 213 22.72 -1.16 3.52
C LEU A 213 23.24 -2.33 2.70
N TYR A 214 22.89 -2.37 1.41
CA TYR A 214 23.40 -3.38 0.49
C TYR A 214 24.95 -3.38 0.47
N GLU A 215 25.57 -2.19 0.33
CA GLU A 215 27.01 -2.05 0.30
C GLU A 215 27.64 -2.39 1.66
N MET A 216 27.01 -2.00 2.77
CA MET A 216 27.47 -2.37 4.11
C MET A 216 27.54 -3.88 4.32
N VAL A 217 26.55 -4.64 3.82
CA VAL A 217 26.49 -6.11 3.97
C VAL A 217 27.44 -6.81 3.02
N THR A 218 27.46 -6.38 1.75
CA THR A 218 28.12 -7.12 0.66
C THR A 218 29.55 -6.64 0.39
N GLY A 219 29.88 -5.40 0.76
CA GLY A 219 31.10 -4.71 0.33
C GLY A 219 31.06 -4.32 -1.15
N LYS A 220 29.92 -4.47 -1.84
CA LYS A 220 29.73 -4.12 -3.24
C LYS A 220 28.59 -3.13 -3.38
N ARG A 221 28.67 -2.28 -4.37
CA ARG A 221 27.57 -1.34 -4.67
C ARG A 221 26.38 -2.08 -5.27
N ALA A 222 25.18 -1.62 -4.95
CA ALA A 222 23.94 -2.22 -5.47
C ALA A 222 23.81 -2.01 -6.99
N PHE A 223 24.26 -0.85 -7.48
CA PHE A 223 24.21 -0.47 -8.89
C PHE A 223 25.59 -0.03 -9.38
N GLU A 224 26.08 -0.70 -10.40
CA GLU A 224 27.39 -0.44 -11.01
C GLU A 224 27.27 -0.22 -12.50
N GLY A 225 28.18 0.56 -13.07
CA GLY A 225 28.26 0.82 -14.50
C GLY A 225 29.55 1.53 -14.89
N LYS A 226 29.95 1.40 -16.15
CA LYS A 226 31.17 2.01 -16.69
C LYS A 226 31.05 3.52 -16.93
N SER A 227 29.84 4.06 -16.94
CA SER A 227 29.55 5.48 -17.12
C SER A 227 28.34 5.87 -16.28
N GLN A 228 28.14 7.18 -16.07
CA GLN A 228 26.96 7.70 -15.38
C GLN A 228 25.65 7.23 -16.02
N LEU A 229 25.58 7.26 -17.35
CA LEU A 229 24.42 6.77 -18.11
C LEU A 229 24.17 5.27 -17.88
N SER A 230 25.23 4.46 -17.84
CA SER A 230 25.14 3.03 -17.56
C SER A 230 24.64 2.76 -16.13
N VAL A 231 25.08 3.56 -15.14
CA VAL A 231 24.59 3.48 -13.76
C VAL A 231 23.12 3.89 -13.70
N ALA A 232 22.76 4.99 -14.35
CA ALA A 232 21.36 5.47 -14.41
C ALA A 232 20.42 4.39 -15.00
N SER A 233 20.76 3.81 -16.15
CA SER A 233 19.98 2.70 -16.74
C SER A 233 19.87 1.51 -15.78
N THR A 234 20.95 1.19 -15.05
CA THR A 234 20.91 0.09 -14.08
C THR A 234 19.99 0.40 -12.89
N ILE A 235 19.98 1.64 -12.41
CA ILE A 235 19.07 2.09 -11.34
C ILE A 235 17.60 2.02 -11.79
N LEU A 236 17.31 2.40 -13.03
CA LEU A 236 15.95 2.44 -13.55
C LEU A 236 15.39 1.05 -13.89
N GLU A 237 16.23 0.16 -14.44
CA GLU A 237 15.76 -1.05 -15.11
C GLU A 237 16.13 -2.36 -14.40
N LYS A 238 17.23 -2.37 -13.60
CA LYS A 238 17.77 -3.61 -13.05
C LYS A 238 17.57 -3.70 -11.54
N GLU A 239 17.24 -4.89 -11.09
CA GLU A 239 17.34 -5.24 -9.68
C GLU A 239 18.76 -5.66 -9.33
N PRO A 240 19.29 -5.27 -8.16
CA PRO A 240 20.58 -5.77 -7.69
C PRO A 240 20.46 -7.26 -7.35
N ALA A 241 21.59 -7.97 -7.40
CA ALA A 241 21.61 -9.36 -6.97
C ALA A 241 21.13 -9.48 -5.51
N PRO A 242 20.33 -10.50 -5.16
CA PRO A 242 19.92 -10.73 -3.78
C PRO A 242 21.14 -10.75 -2.86
N VAL A 243 21.02 -10.09 -1.69
CA VAL A 243 22.14 -10.03 -0.71
C VAL A 243 22.58 -11.44 -0.31
N SER A 244 21.62 -12.34 -0.13
CA SER A 244 21.87 -13.76 0.21
C SER A 244 22.70 -14.50 -0.83
N THR A 245 22.66 -14.09 -2.11
CA THR A 245 23.48 -14.66 -3.17
C THR A 245 24.94 -14.18 -3.08
N VAL A 246 25.15 -12.92 -2.70
CA VAL A 246 26.49 -12.31 -2.59
C VAL A 246 27.15 -12.63 -1.25
N LYS A 247 26.36 -12.62 -0.17
CA LYS A 247 26.78 -12.90 1.20
C LYS A 247 25.92 -14.02 1.78
N PRO A 248 26.31 -15.29 1.62
CA PRO A 248 25.63 -16.42 2.25
C PRO A 248 25.50 -16.23 3.77
N PHE A 249 24.44 -16.78 4.36
CA PHE A 249 24.08 -16.63 5.78
C PHE A 249 23.56 -15.23 6.20
N THR A 250 23.26 -14.34 5.24
CA THR A 250 22.47 -13.14 5.56
C THR A 250 21.07 -13.54 5.99
N PRO A 251 20.53 -13.01 7.11
CA PRO A 251 19.16 -13.28 7.52
C PRO A 251 18.17 -12.96 6.40
N PRO A 252 17.22 -13.85 6.08
CA PRO A 252 16.24 -13.61 5.03
C PRO A 252 15.40 -12.33 5.24
N ALA A 253 15.19 -11.95 6.51
CA ALA A 253 14.49 -10.72 6.86
C ALA A 253 15.29 -9.47 6.45
N LEU A 254 16.63 -9.47 6.60
CA LEU A 254 17.47 -8.36 6.16
C LEU A 254 17.53 -8.27 4.62
N ASP A 255 17.63 -9.42 3.93
CA ASP A 255 17.58 -9.46 2.46
C ASP A 255 16.23 -8.89 1.96
N HIS A 256 15.13 -9.28 2.60
CA HIS A 256 13.81 -8.72 2.31
C HIS A 256 13.72 -7.21 2.58
N ALA A 257 14.22 -6.75 3.73
CA ALA A 257 14.19 -5.34 4.11
C ALA A 257 14.96 -4.47 3.09
N ILE A 258 16.16 -4.90 2.68
CA ILE A 258 16.97 -4.20 1.69
C ILE A 258 16.28 -4.21 0.32
N ARG A 259 15.77 -5.35 -0.14
CA ARG A 259 15.06 -5.45 -1.42
C ARG A 259 13.85 -4.52 -1.47
N LYS A 260 13.05 -4.48 -0.40
CA LYS A 260 11.91 -3.59 -0.30
C LYS A 260 12.29 -2.10 -0.33
N CYS A 261 13.46 -1.71 0.19
CA CYS A 261 13.97 -0.35 0.00
C CYS A 261 14.26 -0.05 -1.49
N LEU A 262 14.73 -1.06 -2.24
CA LEU A 262 15.23 -0.92 -3.61
C LEU A 262 14.16 -1.12 -4.69
N GLU A 263 12.87 -1.24 -4.31
CA GLU A 263 11.75 -1.24 -5.24
C GLU A 263 11.78 0.05 -6.10
N LYS A 264 11.47 -0.11 -7.40
CA LYS A 264 11.57 1.01 -8.35
C LYS A 264 10.45 2.01 -8.14
N ILE A 265 9.26 1.53 -7.81
CA ILE A 265 8.07 2.33 -7.56
C ILE A 265 8.05 2.77 -6.09
N PRO A 266 8.02 4.09 -5.79
CA PRO A 266 8.05 4.57 -4.40
C PRO A 266 6.95 3.98 -3.50
N ASP A 267 5.76 3.72 -4.05
CA ASP A 267 4.63 3.16 -3.29
C ASP A 267 4.84 1.70 -2.85
N GLU A 268 5.76 0.97 -3.48
CA GLU A 268 6.11 -0.42 -3.15
C GLU A 268 7.22 -0.50 -2.10
N ARG A 269 7.92 0.60 -1.82
CA ARG A 269 8.97 0.69 -0.78
C ARG A 269 8.38 0.73 0.63
N TRP A 270 9.25 0.77 1.63
CA TRP A 270 8.89 1.24 2.97
C TRP A 270 8.35 2.66 2.87
N GLN A 271 7.17 2.90 3.45
CA GLN A 271 6.50 4.21 3.33
C GLN A 271 7.05 5.25 4.31
N SER A 272 7.73 4.80 5.37
CA SER A 272 8.46 5.67 6.27
C SER A 272 9.83 5.08 6.63
N ALA A 273 10.78 5.95 6.95
CA ALA A 273 12.07 5.52 7.49
C ALA A 273 11.92 4.88 8.89
N SER A 274 10.88 5.26 9.65
CA SER A 274 10.52 4.66 10.93
C SER A 274 10.16 3.18 10.83
N ASP A 275 9.42 2.78 9.76
CA ASP A 275 9.06 1.38 9.54
C ASP A 275 10.32 0.55 9.28
N LEU A 276 11.24 1.09 8.47
CA LEU A 276 12.53 0.44 8.20
C LEU A 276 13.39 0.34 9.47
N ALA A 277 13.45 1.41 10.29
CA ALA A 277 14.17 1.39 11.57
C ALA A 277 13.63 0.28 12.49
N SER A 278 12.32 0.18 12.60
CA SER A 278 11.63 -0.83 13.41
C SER A 278 11.92 -2.25 12.92
N GLU A 279 11.93 -2.47 11.60
CA GLU A 279 12.27 -3.76 11.01
C GLU A 279 13.72 -4.15 11.30
N LEU A 280 14.68 -3.22 11.13
CA LEU A 280 16.09 -3.48 11.41
C LEU A 280 16.33 -3.77 12.91
N MET A 281 15.65 -3.08 13.83
CA MET A 281 15.70 -3.37 15.24
C MET A 281 15.13 -4.75 15.57
N TRP A 282 13.98 -5.08 14.99
CA TRP A 282 13.36 -6.40 15.16
C TRP A 282 14.28 -7.54 14.68
N ILE A 283 14.99 -7.36 13.54
CA ILE A 283 15.97 -8.33 13.04
C ILE A 283 17.12 -8.49 14.04
N THR A 284 17.56 -7.42 14.67
CA THR A 284 18.63 -7.45 15.70
C THR A 284 18.19 -8.27 16.90
N GLU A 285 17.00 -8.05 17.41
CA GLU A 285 16.44 -8.77 18.57
C GLU A 285 16.18 -10.24 18.27
N SER A 286 15.62 -10.53 17.10
CA SER A 286 15.31 -11.89 16.64
C SER A 286 16.57 -12.73 16.40
N GLY A 287 17.66 -12.11 15.94
CA GLY A 287 18.96 -12.75 15.74
C GLY A 287 19.67 -13.15 17.04
N SER A 288 19.37 -12.46 18.16
CA SER A 288 19.87 -12.79 19.49
C SER A 288 19.28 -14.09 20.05
N HIS A 289 18.20 -14.59 19.46
CA HIS A 289 17.56 -15.86 19.82
C HIS A 289 17.87 -17.01 18.85
N ALA A 290 18.94 -16.93 18.04
CA ALA A 290 19.35 -17.95 17.06
C ALA A 290 19.89 -19.26 17.69
N GLY A 291 19.33 -19.67 18.81
CA GLY A 291 19.51 -21.00 19.43
C GLY A 291 18.22 -21.85 19.49
N VAL A 292 17.06 -21.25 19.11
CA VAL A 292 15.79 -21.98 19.01
C VAL A 292 15.22 -21.68 17.62
N PRO A 293 14.86 -22.67 16.80
CA PRO A 293 14.14 -22.40 15.57
C PRO A 293 12.92 -21.56 15.95
N ALA A 294 12.87 -20.32 15.46
CA ALA A 294 11.71 -19.47 15.67
C ALA A 294 10.47 -20.31 15.27
N PRO A 295 9.43 -20.41 16.10
CA PRO A 295 8.21 -21.03 15.66
C PRO A 295 7.73 -20.20 14.46
N VAL A 296 7.93 -20.76 13.26
CA VAL A 296 7.38 -20.25 12.01
C VAL A 296 5.98 -19.81 12.31
N VAL A 297 5.70 -18.55 12.08
CA VAL A 297 4.48 -17.81 12.39
C VAL A 297 3.24 -18.62 11.99
N THR A 298 2.80 -19.53 12.85
CA THR A 298 1.55 -20.29 12.72
C THR A 298 0.31 -19.41 12.95
N ARG A 299 0.50 -18.13 13.30
CA ARG A 299 -0.61 -17.19 13.48
C ARG A 299 -1.32 -16.85 12.17
N ARG A 300 -0.60 -16.79 11.04
CA ARG A 300 -1.21 -16.54 9.74
C ARG A 300 -1.93 -17.79 9.23
N LYS A 301 -1.32 -18.97 9.38
CA LYS A 301 -1.97 -20.25 9.03
C LYS A 301 -3.23 -20.55 9.86
N LYS A 302 -3.30 -20.17 11.15
CA LYS A 302 -4.55 -20.32 11.93
C LYS A 302 -5.67 -19.42 11.42
N ARG A 303 -5.37 -18.21 10.97
CA ARG A 303 -6.38 -17.32 10.35
C ARG A 303 -6.78 -17.78 8.96
N GLU A 304 -5.84 -18.25 8.16
CA GLU A 304 -6.13 -18.88 6.86
C GLU A 304 -6.90 -20.18 7.01
N GLY A 305 -6.54 -21.04 7.96
CA GLY A 305 -7.29 -22.25 8.28
C GLY A 305 -8.70 -21.95 8.78
N LEU A 306 -8.89 -20.91 9.59
CA LEU A 306 -10.21 -20.48 10.03
C LEU A 306 -11.02 -19.90 8.85
N ALA A 307 -10.40 -19.12 7.97
CA ALA A 307 -11.04 -18.58 6.78
C ALA A 307 -11.48 -19.72 5.82
N TRP A 308 -10.64 -20.72 5.60
CA TRP A 308 -10.99 -21.90 4.81
C TRP A 308 -12.06 -22.76 5.48
N ALA A 309 -12.04 -22.91 6.81
CA ALA A 309 -13.09 -23.62 7.55
C ALA A 309 -14.44 -22.89 7.45
N VAL A 310 -14.46 -21.56 7.56
CA VAL A 310 -15.67 -20.75 7.36
C VAL A 310 -16.15 -20.83 5.91
N ALA A 311 -15.27 -20.74 4.92
CA ALA A 311 -15.62 -20.90 3.51
C ALA A 311 -16.21 -22.29 3.22
N ALA A 312 -15.64 -23.37 3.77
CA ALA A 312 -16.16 -24.72 3.63
C ALA A 312 -17.53 -24.88 4.31
N ALA A 313 -17.73 -24.32 5.51
CA ALA A 313 -19.02 -24.32 6.19
C ALA A 313 -20.09 -23.57 5.41
N CYS A 314 -19.76 -22.40 4.83
CA CYS A 314 -20.66 -21.65 3.95
C CYS A 314 -21.00 -22.43 2.67
N ALA A 315 -20.03 -23.10 2.06
CA ALA A 315 -20.27 -23.93 0.87
C ALA A 315 -21.19 -25.12 1.16
N VAL A 316 -21.01 -25.79 2.32
CA VAL A 316 -21.92 -26.89 2.75
C VAL A 316 -23.31 -26.36 3.03
N ALA A 317 -23.45 -25.20 3.69
CA ALA A 317 -24.75 -24.58 3.95
C ALA A 317 -25.46 -24.18 2.63
N LEU A 318 -24.71 -23.62 1.69
CA LEU A 318 -25.24 -23.25 0.37
C LEU A 318 -25.70 -24.49 -0.42
N LEU A 319 -24.93 -25.57 -0.40
CA LEU A 319 -25.27 -26.83 -1.04
C LEU A 319 -26.52 -27.44 -0.38
N GLY A 320 -26.64 -27.39 0.95
CA GLY A 320 -27.83 -27.79 1.70
C GLY A 320 -29.06 -26.97 1.31
N MET A 321 -28.91 -25.64 1.17
CA MET A 321 -29.99 -24.75 0.75
C MET A 321 -30.42 -25.00 -0.70
N VAL A 322 -29.48 -25.20 -1.61
CA VAL A 322 -29.76 -25.54 -3.02
C VAL A 322 -30.45 -26.89 -3.12
N THR A 323 -30.00 -27.90 -2.39
CA THR A 323 -30.67 -29.25 -2.39
C THR A 323 -32.07 -29.17 -1.80
N ALA A 324 -32.26 -28.40 -0.73
CA ALA A 324 -33.60 -28.18 -0.15
C ALA A 324 -34.51 -27.44 -1.14
N TYR A 325 -34.00 -26.39 -1.81
CA TYR A 325 -34.73 -25.64 -2.83
C TYR A 325 -35.11 -26.54 -4.03
N VAL A 326 -34.18 -27.34 -4.55
CA VAL A 326 -34.46 -28.28 -5.66
C VAL A 326 -35.50 -29.33 -5.25
N ARG A 327 -35.46 -29.85 -4.02
CA ARG A 327 -36.47 -30.77 -3.51
C ARG A 327 -37.83 -30.10 -3.38
N LEU A 328 -37.92 -28.89 -2.85
CA LEU A 328 -39.15 -28.12 -2.73
C LEU A 328 -39.70 -27.69 -4.09
N ALA A 329 -38.85 -27.22 -5.01
CA ALA A 329 -39.25 -26.81 -6.37
C ALA A 329 -39.62 -28.01 -7.26
N GLY A 330 -39.10 -29.20 -6.94
CA GLY A 330 -39.44 -30.48 -7.67
C GLY A 330 -40.80 -31.05 -7.29
N ILE A 331 -41.49 -30.56 -6.25
CA ILE A 331 -42.84 -30.95 -5.90
C ILE A 331 -43.80 -30.21 -6.85
N ARG A 332 -43.97 -30.72 -8.06
CA ARG A 332 -45.05 -30.27 -8.95
C ARG A 332 -46.35 -30.81 -8.32
N PRO A 333 -47.38 -29.97 -8.07
CA PRO A 333 -48.67 -30.48 -7.64
C PRO A 333 -49.18 -31.48 -8.71
N PRO A 334 -49.75 -32.59 -8.29
CA PRO A 334 -50.27 -33.60 -9.25
C PRO A 334 -51.34 -32.95 -10.11
N VAL A 335 -51.20 -33.05 -11.41
CA VAL A 335 -52.23 -32.62 -12.35
C VAL A 335 -53.37 -33.64 -12.23
N LEU A 336 -54.49 -33.27 -11.58
CA LEU A 336 -55.68 -34.07 -11.51
C LEU A 336 -56.51 -33.85 -12.78
N ILE A 337 -56.59 -34.86 -13.59
CA ILE A 337 -57.47 -34.87 -14.71
C ILE A 337 -58.76 -35.58 -14.29
N SER A 338 -59.84 -34.83 -14.14
CA SER A 338 -61.15 -35.34 -13.76
C SER A 338 -62.20 -35.04 -14.81
N SER A 339 -63.03 -36.01 -15.12
CA SER A 339 -64.18 -35.80 -16.00
C SER A 339 -65.37 -35.31 -15.20
N LEU A 340 -66.00 -34.20 -15.64
CA LEU A 340 -67.22 -33.68 -15.08
C LEU A 340 -68.42 -34.40 -15.66
N LEU A 341 -68.89 -35.44 -14.98
CA LEU A 341 -70.10 -36.12 -15.31
C LEU A 341 -71.31 -35.39 -14.67
N PRO A 342 -72.44 -35.28 -15.37
CA PRO A 342 -73.66 -34.71 -14.78
C PRO A 342 -74.08 -35.57 -13.55
N PRO A 343 -74.70 -34.93 -12.53
CA PRO A 343 -75.32 -35.67 -11.44
C PRO A 343 -76.40 -36.62 -11.92
N PRO A 344 -76.71 -37.69 -11.22
CA PRO A 344 -77.76 -38.64 -11.61
C PRO A 344 -79.11 -37.95 -11.77
N GLY A 345 -79.76 -38.10 -12.94
CA GLY A 345 -81.02 -37.47 -13.24
C GLY A 345 -81.03 -35.97 -13.56
N ALA A 346 -79.83 -35.38 -13.71
CA ALA A 346 -79.68 -33.97 -14.09
C ALA A 346 -78.78 -33.81 -15.31
N ARG A 347 -78.85 -32.64 -15.95
CA ARG A 347 -78.02 -32.26 -17.10
C ARG A 347 -77.15 -31.05 -16.72
N LEU A 348 -75.88 -31.03 -17.07
CA LEU A 348 -75.02 -29.88 -16.87
C LEU A 348 -75.52 -28.67 -17.68
N ALA A 349 -75.68 -27.55 -17.04
CA ALA A 349 -76.07 -26.28 -17.67
C ALA A 349 -74.85 -25.44 -17.97
N LEU A 350 -74.16 -25.74 -19.08
CA LEU A 350 -72.93 -25.04 -19.48
C LEU A 350 -73.23 -23.84 -20.42
N ILE A 351 -74.43 -23.80 -21.03
CA ILE A 351 -74.82 -22.79 -22.01
C ILE A 351 -76.34 -22.56 -21.84
N GLY A 352 -76.77 -21.29 -21.85
CA GLY A 352 -78.21 -20.91 -21.75
C GLY A 352 -78.48 -19.85 -20.69
N ALA A 353 -79.77 -19.51 -20.49
CA ALA A 353 -80.18 -18.41 -19.60
C ALA A 353 -79.92 -18.67 -18.11
N HIS A 354 -79.78 -19.92 -17.69
CA HIS A 354 -79.44 -20.32 -16.30
C HIS A 354 -78.27 -21.30 -16.35
N SER A 355 -77.10 -20.77 -16.69
CA SER A 355 -75.87 -21.57 -16.90
C SER A 355 -74.69 -20.93 -16.20
N GLY A 356 -73.71 -21.71 -15.88
CA GLY A 356 -72.46 -21.26 -15.31
C GLY A 356 -71.32 -22.25 -15.56
N ALA A 357 -70.14 -21.70 -15.80
CA ALA A 357 -68.92 -22.54 -15.84
C ALA A 357 -68.67 -23.17 -14.47
N PRO A 358 -68.28 -24.41 -14.41
CA PRO A 358 -67.85 -25.03 -13.15
C PRO A 358 -66.77 -24.22 -12.50
N GLN A 359 -66.93 -23.96 -11.16
CA GLN A 359 -65.99 -23.16 -10.37
C GLN A 359 -65.27 -24.03 -9.35
N ILE A 360 -63.94 -23.98 -9.34
CA ILE A 360 -63.14 -24.72 -8.37
C ILE A 360 -62.98 -23.85 -7.09
N SER A 361 -63.11 -24.44 -5.95
CA SER A 361 -62.86 -23.77 -4.66
C SER A 361 -61.37 -23.31 -4.58
N PRO A 362 -61.07 -22.22 -3.84
CA PRO A 362 -59.73 -21.72 -3.70
C PRO A 362 -58.71 -22.73 -3.17
N ASP A 363 -59.16 -23.70 -2.38
CA ASP A 363 -58.34 -24.79 -1.85
C ASP A 363 -58.16 -25.96 -2.87
N GLY A 364 -58.78 -25.89 -4.05
CA GLY A 364 -58.72 -26.83 -5.12
C GLY A 364 -59.43 -28.17 -4.88
N ARG A 365 -60.24 -28.28 -3.84
CA ARG A 365 -60.86 -29.56 -3.37
C ARG A 365 -62.27 -29.78 -3.80
N THR A 366 -63.02 -28.75 -4.11
CA THR A 366 -64.45 -28.83 -4.43
C THR A 366 -64.78 -28.09 -5.72
N VAL A 367 -65.61 -28.66 -6.55
CA VAL A 367 -66.13 -28.04 -7.77
C VAL A 367 -67.62 -27.72 -7.55
N ALA A 368 -67.99 -26.45 -7.71
CA ALA A 368 -69.39 -26.02 -7.82
C ALA A 368 -69.81 -26.03 -9.30
N LEU A 369 -70.94 -26.56 -9.57
CA LEU A 369 -71.47 -26.68 -10.93
C LEU A 369 -72.99 -26.41 -10.95
N VAL A 370 -73.48 -25.88 -12.04
CA VAL A 370 -74.90 -25.72 -12.27
C VAL A 370 -75.44 -26.91 -13.09
N ALA A 371 -76.48 -27.56 -12.58
CA ALA A 371 -77.15 -28.61 -13.33
C ALA A 371 -78.66 -28.47 -13.24
N VAL A 372 -79.35 -28.80 -14.34
CA VAL A 372 -80.81 -28.75 -14.47
C VAL A 372 -81.38 -30.11 -14.16
N GLY A 373 -82.22 -30.21 -13.14
CA GLY A 373 -82.88 -31.42 -12.71
C GLY A 373 -84.00 -31.88 -13.69
N ALA A 374 -84.62 -33.02 -13.39
CA ALA A 374 -85.68 -33.65 -14.23
C ALA A 374 -86.94 -32.72 -14.38
N GLN A 375 -87.14 -31.77 -13.47
CA GLN A 375 -88.21 -30.79 -13.52
C GLN A 375 -87.90 -29.53 -14.29
N GLY A 376 -86.69 -29.41 -14.92
CA GLY A 376 -86.27 -28.29 -15.71
C GLY A 376 -85.76 -27.08 -14.89
N VAL A 377 -85.56 -27.22 -13.57
CA VAL A 377 -85.09 -26.19 -12.68
C VAL A 377 -83.58 -26.35 -12.50
N SER A 378 -82.80 -25.24 -12.68
CA SER A 378 -81.35 -25.20 -12.40
C SER A 378 -81.12 -25.14 -10.90
N ALA A 379 -80.06 -25.75 -10.43
CA ALA A 379 -79.60 -25.70 -9.05
C ALA A 379 -78.08 -25.92 -8.96
N LEU A 380 -77.47 -25.51 -7.84
CA LEU A 380 -76.06 -25.74 -7.59
C LEU A 380 -75.79 -27.12 -7.03
N TRP A 381 -74.72 -27.67 -7.51
CA TRP A 381 -74.26 -28.97 -7.06
C TRP A 381 -72.77 -28.85 -6.68
N LEU A 382 -72.39 -29.41 -5.55
CA LEU A 382 -71.02 -29.46 -5.07
C LEU A 382 -70.43 -30.86 -5.28
N ARG A 383 -69.24 -30.93 -5.86
CA ARG A 383 -68.55 -32.22 -6.05
C ARG A 383 -67.12 -32.12 -5.56
N PRO A 384 -66.70 -32.95 -4.62
CA PRO A 384 -65.27 -33.09 -4.28
C PRO A 384 -64.47 -33.49 -5.54
N VAL A 385 -63.29 -32.96 -5.73
CA VAL A 385 -62.43 -33.20 -6.93
C VAL A 385 -62.01 -34.68 -7.02
N ASP A 386 -61.90 -35.37 -5.89
CA ASP A 386 -61.55 -36.75 -5.72
C ASP A 386 -62.74 -37.71 -5.73
N SER A 387 -63.95 -37.22 -5.97
CA SER A 387 -65.18 -37.99 -5.96
C SER A 387 -65.93 -37.90 -7.31
N SER A 388 -66.63 -38.95 -7.69
CA SER A 388 -67.50 -38.95 -8.83
C SER A 388 -68.97 -38.54 -8.50
N SER A 389 -69.31 -38.43 -7.20
CA SER A 389 -70.65 -38.06 -6.72
C SER A 389 -70.77 -36.56 -6.47
N ALA A 390 -71.81 -35.96 -6.99
CA ALA A 390 -72.14 -34.55 -6.70
C ALA A 390 -73.33 -34.47 -5.75
N ARG A 391 -73.32 -33.50 -4.85
CA ARG A 391 -74.38 -33.25 -3.89
C ARG A 391 -75.16 -32.00 -4.27
N LEU A 392 -76.46 -32.05 -4.33
CA LEU A 392 -77.33 -30.89 -4.52
C LEU A 392 -77.17 -29.95 -3.31
N LEU A 393 -77.09 -28.66 -3.57
CA LEU A 393 -77.13 -27.64 -2.54
C LEU A 393 -78.59 -27.17 -2.42
N PRO A 394 -79.29 -27.44 -1.31
CA PRO A 394 -80.66 -27.04 -1.12
C PRO A 394 -80.80 -25.51 -1.09
N GLY A 395 -81.94 -24.95 -1.58
CA GLY A 395 -82.18 -23.52 -1.57
C GLY A 395 -81.50 -22.73 -2.67
N THR A 396 -81.00 -23.45 -3.69
CA THR A 396 -80.30 -22.85 -4.84
C THR A 396 -81.09 -23.04 -6.18
N GLU A 397 -82.42 -23.17 -6.05
CA GLU A 397 -83.29 -23.29 -7.22
C GLU A 397 -83.25 -22.03 -8.07
N GLY A 398 -83.08 -22.15 -9.36
CA GLY A 398 -82.89 -21.02 -10.27
C GLY A 398 -81.48 -20.49 -10.37
N ALA A 399 -80.52 -21.08 -9.63
CA ALA A 399 -79.14 -20.61 -9.58
C ALA A 399 -78.41 -20.67 -10.91
N ASP A 400 -77.66 -19.62 -11.18
CA ASP A 400 -76.68 -19.52 -12.26
C ASP A 400 -75.36 -18.88 -11.79
N THR A 401 -74.30 -18.92 -12.57
CA THR A 401 -73.03 -18.24 -12.42
C THR A 401 -72.45 -18.30 -10.99
N PRO A 402 -72.16 -19.51 -10.45
CA PRO A 402 -71.55 -19.63 -9.12
C PRO A 402 -70.15 -19.06 -9.05
N PHE A 403 -69.81 -18.52 -7.90
CA PHE A 403 -68.41 -18.09 -7.58
C PHE A 403 -68.11 -18.29 -6.09
N TRP A 404 -66.86 -18.62 -5.78
CA TRP A 404 -66.40 -18.81 -4.43
C TRP A 404 -65.94 -17.53 -3.78
N SER A 405 -66.16 -17.36 -2.49
CA SER A 405 -65.46 -16.34 -1.67
C SER A 405 -63.97 -16.64 -1.66
N ALA A 406 -63.15 -15.61 -1.43
CA ALA A 406 -61.69 -15.78 -1.41
C ALA A 406 -61.15 -16.75 -0.32
N ASP A 407 -61.88 -16.87 0.78
CA ASP A 407 -61.57 -17.82 1.86
C ASP A 407 -62.11 -19.24 1.59
N GLY A 408 -62.92 -19.44 0.53
CA GLY A 408 -63.45 -20.73 0.14
C GLY A 408 -64.60 -21.24 1.05
N LEU A 409 -65.09 -20.41 1.95
CA LEU A 409 -66.13 -20.79 2.94
C LEU A 409 -67.55 -20.53 2.49
N SER A 410 -67.72 -19.64 1.50
CA SER A 410 -69.04 -19.26 1.00
C SER A 410 -69.10 -19.38 -0.54
N LEU A 411 -70.28 -19.66 -1.07
CA LEU A 411 -70.55 -19.77 -2.48
C LEU A 411 -71.64 -18.77 -2.86
N GLY A 412 -71.28 -17.75 -3.62
CA GLY A 412 -72.25 -16.82 -4.20
C GLY A 412 -72.78 -17.32 -5.55
N PHE A 413 -74.03 -16.98 -5.82
CA PHE A 413 -74.67 -17.32 -7.10
C PHE A 413 -75.76 -16.30 -7.42
N PHE A 414 -76.20 -16.27 -8.65
CA PHE A 414 -77.37 -15.44 -9.03
C PHE A 414 -78.59 -16.34 -9.21
N ALA A 415 -79.73 -15.94 -8.66
CA ALA A 415 -81.02 -16.57 -8.90
C ALA A 415 -82.08 -15.49 -9.17
N ASP A 416 -82.86 -15.61 -10.24
CA ASP A 416 -83.82 -14.60 -10.69
C ASP A 416 -83.31 -13.15 -10.75
N GLY A 417 -82.03 -13.01 -11.16
CA GLY A 417 -81.36 -11.72 -11.25
C GLY A 417 -80.93 -11.07 -9.93
N LYS A 418 -81.00 -11.81 -8.79
CA LYS A 418 -80.53 -11.38 -7.50
C LYS A 418 -79.30 -12.19 -7.10
N LEU A 419 -78.43 -11.56 -6.35
CA LEU A 419 -77.28 -12.22 -5.76
C LEU A 419 -77.66 -12.88 -4.42
N ASP A 420 -77.39 -14.15 -4.32
CA ASP A 420 -77.55 -14.94 -3.11
C ASP A 420 -76.25 -15.66 -2.72
N CYS A 421 -76.14 -16.12 -1.46
CA CYS A 421 -74.94 -16.81 -0.97
C CYS A 421 -75.30 -17.82 0.13
#